data_50c7b7c77563f570aae074ccd518ce54
#
_entry.id   50c7b7c77563f570aae074ccd518ce54
#
_cell.length_a   1.000
_cell.length_b   1.000
_cell.length_c   1.000
_cell.angle_alpha   90.00
_cell.angle_beta   90.00
_cell.angle_gamma   90.00
#
_symmetry.space_group_name_H-M   'P 1'
#
loop_
_entity.id
_entity.type
_entity.pdbx_description
1 polymer ?
#
loop_
_entity_poly.entity_id
_entity_poly.type
_entity_poly.pdbx_seq_one_letter_code
_entity_poly.pdbx_strand_id
1 'polypeptide(L)'
;MVDAAFDEYFMRMALREAEKASQDGEVPTGCIIVEEPEDSAQPPSGARILGRAHNQSEMLQDATAHAEMLALSAAFQAKGSWRLTGTRLYVTKEPCPMCAGAIILARIGTVIWGLSDPKRGGGSTFHIFDHPGINHHPQIVTGILEEPCRTVLVDFFRRRRAEKDTAKLMESDNKEHT
;
A
#
# COMPACT_ATOMS: atom_id res chain seq x y z
N MET A 1 -23.12 3.28 2.22
CA MET A 1 -21.80 3.71 1.69
C MET A 1 -21.09 4.40 2.83
N VAL A 2 -19.85 3.99 3.10
CA VAL A 2 -19.01 4.68 4.09
C VAL A 2 -18.66 6.06 3.53
N ASP A 3 -18.62 7.08 4.41
CA ASP A 3 -18.36 8.47 4.04
C ASP A 3 -16.94 8.64 3.47
N ALA A 4 -16.79 9.54 2.48
CA ALA A 4 -15.49 9.91 1.91
C ALA A 4 -14.48 10.38 2.99
N ALA A 5 -14.96 11.05 4.03
CA ALA A 5 -14.15 11.48 5.17
C ALA A 5 -13.55 10.29 5.95
N PHE A 6 -14.26 9.17 6.04
CA PHE A 6 -13.76 7.94 6.64
C PHE A 6 -12.60 7.36 5.82
N ASP A 7 -12.76 7.26 4.51
CA ASP A 7 -11.73 6.73 3.62
C ASP A 7 -10.49 7.65 3.58
N GLU A 8 -10.69 8.97 3.54
CA GLU A 8 -9.57 9.92 3.63
C GLU A 8 -8.79 9.82 4.94
N TYR A 9 -9.47 9.62 6.08
CA TYR A 9 -8.81 9.49 7.37
C TYR A 9 -7.81 8.34 7.38
N PHE A 10 -8.21 7.15 6.91
CA PHE A 10 -7.33 5.99 6.88
C PHE A 10 -6.29 6.06 5.75
N MET A 11 -6.61 6.70 4.63
CA MET A 11 -5.61 6.96 3.60
C MET A 11 -4.50 7.92 4.08
N ARG A 12 -4.84 8.92 4.91
CA ARG A 12 -3.82 9.78 5.58
C ARG A 12 -2.94 8.96 6.55
N MET A 13 -3.49 7.94 7.20
CA MET A 13 -2.68 7.03 8.01
C MET A 13 -1.76 6.16 7.14
N ALA A 14 -2.24 5.65 6.01
CA ALA A 14 -1.42 4.91 5.06
C ALA A 14 -0.31 5.80 4.46
N LEU A 15 -0.58 7.08 4.19
CA LEU A 15 0.43 8.05 3.75
C LEU A 15 1.54 8.23 4.79
N ARG A 16 1.21 8.33 6.09
CA ARG A 16 2.25 8.39 7.14
C ARG A 16 3.13 7.13 7.19
N GLU A 17 2.58 5.96 6.87
CA GLU A 17 3.39 4.76 6.73
C GLU A 17 4.27 4.82 5.47
N ALA A 18 3.75 5.33 4.34
CA ALA A 18 4.56 5.54 3.13
C ALA A 18 5.70 6.53 3.35
N GLU A 19 5.49 7.59 4.14
CA GLU A 19 6.53 8.53 4.53
C GLU A 19 7.66 7.86 5.33
N LYS A 20 7.34 6.93 6.25
CA LYS A 20 8.33 6.14 6.98
C LYS A 20 9.15 5.27 6.01
N ALA A 21 8.49 4.52 5.11
CA ALA A 21 9.17 3.76 4.07
C ALA A 21 10.17 4.64 3.30
N SER A 22 9.74 5.85 2.91
CA SER A 22 10.58 6.82 2.20
C SER A 22 11.81 7.27 2.99
N GLN A 23 11.68 7.42 4.33
CA GLN A 23 12.79 7.77 5.23
C GLN A 23 13.78 6.62 5.38
N ASP A 24 13.28 5.38 5.38
CA ASP A 24 14.07 4.15 5.47
C ASP A 24 14.70 3.73 4.12
N GLY A 25 14.52 4.55 3.05
CA GLY A 25 15.05 4.25 1.71
C GLY A 25 14.23 3.23 0.91
N GLU A 26 13.07 2.86 1.41
CA GLU A 26 12.12 1.93 0.78
C GLU A 26 11.17 2.64 -0.18
N VAL A 27 10.61 1.91 -1.15
CA VAL A 27 9.54 2.43 -2.00
C VAL A 27 8.37 2.87 -1.12
N PRO A 28 7.92 4.15 -1.19
CA PRO A 28 6.96 4.72 -0.25
C PRO A 28 5.55 4.19 -0.47
N THR A 29 5.31 2.99 0.01
CA THR A 29 3.99 2.36 0.07
C THR A 29 3.63 2.11 1.53
N GLY A 30 2.45 2.55 1.93
CA GLY A 30 1.89 2.32 3.26
C GLY A 30 0.53 1.67 3.16
N CYS A 31 0.23 0.78 4.10
CA CYS A 31 -1.02 0.01 4.14
C CYS A 31 -1.63 0.00 5.54
N ILE A 32 -2.95 0.18 5.61
CA ILE A 32 -3.76 0.08 6.83
C ILE A 32 -4.93 -0.87 6.57
N ILE A 33 -5.19 -1.78 7.50
CA ILE A 33 -6.37 -2.65 7.47
C ILE A 33 -7.20 -2.38 8.72
N VAL A 34 -8.50 -2.12 8.51
CA VAL A 34 -9.44 -1.82 9.59
C VAL A 34 -10.68 -2.71 9.49
N GLU A 35 -11.36 -2.92 10.59
CA GLU A 35 -12.71 -3.50 10.58
C GLU A 35 -13.68 -2.51 9.92
N GLU A 36 -14.59 -3.04 9.13
CA GLU A 36 -15.66 -2.24 8.52
C GLU A 36 -16.59 -1.71 9.62
N PRO A 37 -16.94 -0.43 9.63
CA PRO A 37 -17.83 0.09 10.65
C PRO A 37 -19.21 -0.57 10.56
N GLU A 38 -19.76 -0.95 11.70
CA GLU A 38 -21.12 -1.50 11.80
C GLU A 38 -22.18 -0.45 11.46
N ASP A 39 -21.90 0.81 11.78
CA ASP A 39 -22.72 1.97 11.45
C ASP A 39 -21.94 2.95 10.57
N SER A 40 -22.57 3.40 9.50
CA SER A 40 -21.99 4.41 8.60
C SER A 40 -21.75 5.77 9.27
N ALA A 41 -22.38 6.03 10.41
CA ALA A 41 -22.17 7.22 11.24
C ALA A 41 -21.02 7.05 12.25
N GLN A 42 -20.39 5.87 12.34
CA GLN A 42 -19.27 5.66 13.26
C GLN A 42 -18.10 6.55 12.86
N PRO A 43 -17.53 7.34 13.80
CA PRO A 43 -16.37 8.15 13.50
C PRO A 43 -15.14 7.28 13.20
N PRO A 44 -14.26 7.68 12.29
CA PRO A 44 -13.07 6.89 11.92
C PRO A 44 -12.18 6.54 13.12
N SER A 45 -12.09 7.43 14.10
CA SER A 45 -11.30 7.23 15.32
C SER A 45 -11.78 6.07 16.20
N GLY A 46 -13.02 5.62 16.04
CA GLY A 46 -13.59 4.47 16.74
C GLY A 46 -13.40 3.14 16.03
N ALA A 47 -12.91 3.13 14.79
CA ALA A 47 -12.72 1.90 14.04
C ALA A 47 -11.46 1.16 14.50
N ARG A 48 -11.56 -0.17 14.62
CA ARG A 48 -10.45 -1.02 15.03
C ARG A 48 -9.46 -1.25 13.89
N ILE A 49 -8.21 -0.82 14.10
CA ILE A 49 -7.11 -1.12 13.17
C ILE A 49 -6.60 -2.53 13.47
N LEU A 50 -6.59 -3.39 12.44
CA LEU A 50 -6.12 -4.78 12.52
C LEU A 50 -4.68 -4.92 12.02
N GLY A 51 -4.30 -4.16 11.01
CA GLY A 51 -2.97 -4.20 10.42
C GLY A 51 -2.50 -2.83 9.98
N ARG A 52 -1.19 -2.59 10.14
CA ARG A 52 -0.54 -1.34 9.77
C ARG A 52 0.90 -1.65 9.40
N ALA A 53 1.32 -1.27 8.19
CA ALA A 53 2.68 -1.52 7.72
C ALA A 53 3.08 -0.58 6.58
N HIS A 54 4.37 -0.55 6.30
CA HIS A 54 4.96 0.06 5.12
C HIS A 54 5.90 -0.93 4.44
N ASN A 55 6.32 -0.64 3.22
CA ASN A 55 7.23 -1.48 2.45
C ASN A 55 8.58 -1.62 3.17
N GLN A 56 9.13 -2.84 3.20
CA GLN A 56 10.38 -3.18 3.89
C GLN A 56 11.22 -4.16 3.07
N SER A 57 11.11 -4.15 1.74
CA SER A 57 11.75 -5.13 0.86
C SER A 57 13.27 -5.08 0.92
N GLU A 58 13.85 -3.89 0.97
CA GLU A 58 15.31 -3.70 1.07
C GLU A 58 15.82 -4.05 2.48
N MET A 59 15.12 -3.58 3.52
CA MET A 59 15.51 -3.79 4.91
C MET A 59 15.47 -5.28 5.29
N LEU A 60 14.44 -6.01 4.86
CA LEU A 60 14.28 -7.43 5.16
C LEU A 60 14.95 -8.34 4.13
N GLN A 61 15.50 -7.80 3.03
CA GLN A 61 16.02 -8.56 1.88
C GLN A 61 15.00 -9.59 1.36
N ASP A 62 13.72 -9.17 1.35
CA ASP A 62 12.58 -10.00 0.97
C ASP A 62 11.71 -9.27 -0.06
N ALA A 63 11.67 -9.80 -1.28
CA ALA A 63 10.86 -9.25 -2.38
C ALA A 63 9.35 -9.30 -2.10
N THR A 64 8.91 -10.07 -1.11
CA THR A 64 7.50 -10.16 -0.73
C THR A 64 7.12 -9.23 0.42
N ALA A 65 8.06 -8.55 1.06
CA ALA A 65 7.83 -7.65 2.18
C ALA A 65 7.20 -6.31 1.76
N HIS A 66 6.14 -6.38 0.96
CA HIS A 66 5.31 -5.24 0.60
C HIS A 66 4.42 -4.81 1.77
N ALA A 67 4.05 -3.54 1.80
CA ALA A 67 3.19 -2.96 2.85
C ALA A 67 1.92 -3.78 3.07
N GLU A 68 1.27 -4.20 2.00
CA GLU A 68 0.03 -4.99 2.03
C GLU A 68 0.26 -6.37 2.67
N MET A 69 1.35 -7.06 2.30
CA MET A 69 1.68 -8.39 2.82
C MET A 69 1.93 -8.34 4.33
N LEU A 70 2.70 -7.35 4.77
CA LEU A 70 3.01 -7.15 6.19
C LEU A 70 1.75 -6.74 6.98
N ALA A 71 0.91 -5.85 6.42
CA ALA A 71 -0.34 -5.46 7.04
C ALA A 71 -1.34 -6.63 7.13
N LEU A 72 -1.43 -7.48 6.09
CA LEU A 72 -2.25 -8.70 6.11
C LEU A 72 -1.80 -9.66 7.20
N SER A 73 -0.48 -9.90 7.32
CA SER A 73 0.07 -10.75 8.37
C SER A 73 -0.29 -10.26 9.78
N ALA A 74 -0.15 -8.96 10.02
CA ALA A 74 -0.56 -8.34 11.28
C ALA A 74 -2.08 -8.47 11.53
N ALA A 75 -2.89 -8.26 10.49
CA ALA A 75 -4.34 -8.34 10.60
C ALA A 75 -4.83 -9.76 10.90
N PHE A 76 -4.22 -10.81 10.32
CA PHE A 76 -4.53 -12.20 10.65
C PHE A 76 -4.31 -12.49 12.14
N GLN A 77 -3.20 -12.01 12.69
CA GLN A 77 -2.89 -12.15 14.12
C GLN A 77 -3.90 -11.40 14.99
N ALA A 78 -4.18 -10.15 14.66
CA ALA A 78 -5.10 -9.31 15.43
C ALA A 78 -6.54 -9.83 15.42
N LYS A 79 -6.98 -10.43 14.30
CA LYS A 79 -8.33 -11.00 14.14
C LYS A 79 -8.42 -12.44 14.64
N GLY A 80 -7.30 -13.14 14.81
CA GLY A 80 -7.26 -14.57 15.13
C GLY A 80 -7.86 -15.45 14.01
N SER A 81 -7.79 -14.99 12.76
CA SER A 81 -8.38 -15.65 11.60
C SER A 81 -7.61 -15.31 10.33
N TRP A 82 -7.46 -16.30 9.43
CA TRP A 82 -6.95 -16.04 8.08
C TRP A 82 -8.00 -15.40 7.14
N ARG A 83 -9.26 -15.30 7.55
CA ARG A 83 -10.32 -14.62 6.81
C ARG A 83 -10.56 -13.23 7.40
N LEU A 84 -10.36 -12.23 6.58
CA LEU A 84 -10.56 -10.82 6.93
C LEU A 84 -11.87 -10.28 6.33
N THR A 85 -12.93 -11.08 6.36
CA THR A 85 -14.27 -10.60 5.97
C THR A 85 -14.72 -9.46 6.87
N GLY A 86 -15.46 -8.48 6.30
CA GLY A 86 -15.88 -7.28 7.03
C GLY A 86 -14.71 -6.35 7.37
N THR A 87 -13.72 -6.27 6.48
CA THR A 87 -12.58 -5.35 6.63
C THR A 87 -12.38 -4.50 5.39
N ARG A 88 -11.74 -3.36 5.58
CA ARG A 88 -11.31 -2.42 4.56
C ARG A 88 -9.79 -2.31 4.56
N LEU A 89 -9.17 -2.39 3.38
CA LEU A 89 -7.73 -2.23 3.19
C LEU A 89 -7.47 -0.92 2.44
N TYR A 90 -6.66 -0.06 3.04
CA TYR A 90 -6.20 1.21 2.48
C TYR A 90 -4.72 1.10 2.12
N VAL A 91 -4.36 1.44 0.90
CA VAL A 91 -2.98 1.43 0.42
C VAL A 91 -2.70 2.64 -0.46
N THR A 92 -1.55 3.27 -0.29
CA THR A 92 -1.21 4.52 -0.99
C THR A 92 -1.04 4.33 -2.50
N LYS A 93 -0.64 3.14 -2.93
CA LYS A 93 -0.46 2.75 -4.34
C LYS A 93 -1.22 1.48 -4.62
N GLU A 94 -1.75 1.35 -5.83
CA GLU A 94 -2.46 0.15 -6.29
C GLU A 94 -1.66 -1.13 -6.01
N PRO A 95 -2.29 -2.16 -5.40
CA PRO A 95 -1.64 -3.43 -5.12
C PRO A 95 -1.09 -4.09 -6.39
N CYS A 96 0.12 -4.62 -6.32
CA CYS A 96 0.69 -5.43 -7.39
C CYS A 96 -0.02 -6.80 -7.50
N PRO A 97 0.24 -7.62 -8.56
CA PRO A 97 -0.39 -8.93 -8.72
C PRO A 97 -0.25 -9.87 -7.51
N MET A 98 0.90 -9.90 -6.86
CA MET A 98 1.13 -10.69 -5.64
C MET A 98 0.20 -10.24 -4.51
N CYS A 99 0.17 -8.94 -4.21
CA CYS A 99 -0.67 -8.39 -3.15
C CYS A 99 -2.15 -8.53 -3.46
N ALA A 100 -2.57 -8.31 -4.72
CA ALA A 100 -3.95 -8.52 -5.15
C ALA A 100 -4.40 -9.96 -4.92
N GLY A 101 -3.57 -10.95 -5.27
CA GLY A 101 -3.83 -12.36 -4.98
C GLY A 101 -3.97 -12.64 -3.49
N ALA A 102 -3.08 -12.10 -2.65
CA ALA A 102 -3.14 -12.26 -1.20
C ALA A 102 -4.40 -11.63 -0.60
N ILE A 103 -4.81 -10.44 -1.08
CA ILE A 103 -6.03 -9.74 -0.67
C ILE A 103 -7.28 -10.58 -0.96
N ILE A 104 -7.35 -11.22 -2.14
CA ILE A 104 -8.45 -12.11 -2.51
C ILE A 104 -8.48 -13.33 -1.58
N LEU A 105 -7.33 -13.98 -1.35
CA LEU A 105 -7.24 -15.12 -0.45
C LEU A 105 -7.64 -14.76 0.98
N ALA A 106 -7.24 -13.60 1.46
CA ALA A 106 -7.60 -13.07 2.78
C ALA A 106 -9.08 -12.70 2.93
N ARG A 107 -9.85 -12.61 1.84
CA ARG A 107 -11.28 -12.23 1.86
C ARG A 107 -11.52 -10.81 2.35
N ILE A 108 -10.64 -9.87 2.00
CA ILE A 108 -10.87 -8.44 2.27
C ILE A 108 -12.18 -7.98 1.60
N GLY A 109 -13.03 -7.27 2.33
CA GLY A 109 -14.33 -6.80 1.82
C GLY A 109 -14.19 -5.63 0.85
N THR A 110 -13.39 -4.61 1.20
CA THR A 110 -13.18 -3.41 0.38
C THR A 110 -11.69 -3.09 0.26
N VAL A 111 -11.21 -2.83 -0.94
CA VAL A 111 -9.84 -2.38 -1.22
C VAL A 111 -9.85 -0.96 -1.73
N ILE A 112 -9.14 -0.08 -1.06
CA ILE A 112 -9.08 1.34 -1.35
C ILE A 112 -7.63 1.72 -1.65
N TRP A 113 -7.37 2.30 -2.82
CA TRP A 113 -6.04 2.83 -3.11
C TRP A 113 -6.07 4.29 -3.58
N GLY A 114 -4.97 4.99 -3.28
CA GLY A 114 -4.79 6.37 -3.70
C GLY A 114 -4.39 6.47 -5.16
N LEU A 115 -3.21 5.97 -5.50
CA LEU A 115 -2.62 6.08 -6.83
C LEU A 115 -2.72 4.77 -7.60
N SER A 116 -3.33 4.78 -8.79
CA SER A 116 -3.33 3.63 -9.71
C SER A 116 -1.97 3.44 -10.38
N ASP A 117 -1.61 2.18 -10.68
CA ASP A 117 -0.38 1.81 -11.38
C ASP A 117 -0.67 1.23 -12.77
N PRO A 118 -0.60 2.04 -13.85
CA PRO A 118 -0.93 1.59 -15.20
C PRO A 118 0.09 0.60 -15.79
N LYS A 119 1.17 0.29 -15.08
CA LYS A 119 2.20 -0.65 -15.53
C LYS A 119 2.19 -1.98 -14.79
N ARG A 120 1.87 -1.97 -13.50
CA ARG A 120 2.01 -3.13 -12.60
C ARG A 120 0.81 -3.32 -11.67
N GLY A 121 -0.26 -2.56 -11.85
CA GLY A 121 -1.46 -2.64 -11.02
C GLY A 121 -2.19 -3.97 -11.18
N GLY A 122 -2.44 -4.65 -10.06
CA GLY A 122 -3.15 -5.93 -10.04
C GLY A 122 -4.61 -5.81 -10.47
N GLY A 123 -5.24 -4.65 -10.25
CA GLY A 123 -6.59 -4.35 -10.67
C GLY A 123 -6.65 -3.78 -12.10
N SER A 124 -6.00 -2.62 -12.32
CA SER A 124 -6.12 -1.85 -13.56
C SER A 124 -5.43 -2.48 -14.77
N THR A 125 -4.30 -3.17 -14.56
CA THR A 125 -3.47 -3.74 -15.64
C THR A 125 -3.67 -5.24 -15.78
N PHE A 126 -3.65 -5.97 -14.67
CA PHE A 126 -3.73 -7.43 -14.69
C PHE A 126 -5.14 -7.98 -14.42
N HIS A 127 -6.12 -7.13 -14.12
CA HIS A 127 -7.53 -7.49 -13.90
C HIS A 127 -7.74 -8.65 -12.91
N ILE A 128 -6.88 -8.74 -11.88
CA ILE A 128 -6.90 -9.84 -10.93
C ILE A 128 -8.18 -9.80 -10.08
N PHE A 129 -8.64 -8.60 -9.67
CA PHE A 129 -9.86 -8.46 -8.86
C PHE A 129 -11.15 -8.78 -9.63
N ASP A 130 -11.11 -8.73 -10.96
CA ASP A 130 -12.26 -9.00 -11.85
C ASP A 130 -12.13 -10.33 -12.61
N HIS A 131 -11.07 -11.10 -12.35
CA HIS A 131 -10.82 -12.34 -13.07
C HIS A 131 -11.94 -13.38 -12.80
N PRO A 132 -12.57 -13.98 -13.83
CA PRO A 132 -13.72 -14.86 -13.65
C PRO A 132 -13.42 -16.15 -12.86
N GLY A 133 -12.17 -16.54 -12.72
CA GLY A 133 -11.74 -17.70 -11.96
C GLY A 133 -11.55 -17.48 -10.46
N ILE A 134 -11.68 -16.25 -9.97
CA ILE A 134 -11.59 -15.99 -8.52
C ILE A 134 -12.94 -16.23 -7.85
N ASN A 135 -12.88 -16.59 -6.57
CA ASN A 135 -14.06 -16.94 -5.77
C ASN A 135 -14.39 -15.89 -4.69
N HIS A 136 -13.79 -14.71 -4.79
CA HIS A 136 -14.05 -13.58 -3.92
C HIS A 136 -13.72 -12.28 -4.66
N HIS A 137 -14.69 -11.39 -4.75
CA HIS A 137 -14.56 -10.09 -5.42
C HIS A 137 -14.70 -8.98 -4.37
N PRO A 138 -13.60 -8.33 -3.96
CA PRO A 138 -13.67 -7.19 -3.07
C PRO A 138 -14.32 -5.99 -3.76
N GLN A 139 -14.98 -5.12 -3.00
CA GLN A 139 -15.36 -3.82 -3.52
C GLN A 139 -14.09 -2.98 -3.76
N ILE A 140 -14.00 -2.29 -4.89
CA ILE A 140 -12.84 -1.46 -5.24
C ILE A 140 -13.22 0.01 -5.19
N VAL A 141 -12.38 0.81 -4.50
CA VAL A 141 -12.47 2.27 -4.44
C VAL A 141 -11.11 2.86 -4.77
N THR A 142 -11.05 3.83 -5.68
CA THR A 142 -9.79 4.37 -6.20
C THR A 142 -9.73 5.88 -6.10
N GLY A 143 -8.53 6.44 -6.10
CA GLY A 143 -8.32 7.89 -6.18
C GLY A 143 -8.44 8.65 -4.86
N ILE A 144 -8.53 7.95 -3.73
CA ILE A 144 -8.58 8.60 -2.42
C ILE A 144 -7.22 9.23 -2.09
N LEU A 145 -7.18 10.56 -2.00
CA LEU A 145 -5.95 11.34 -1.81
C LEU A 145 -4.88 11.02 -2.88
N GLU A 146 -5.30 10.90 -4.15
CA GLU A 146 -4.40 10.49 -5.25
C GLU A 146 -3.17 11.40 -5.35
N GLU A 147 -3.32 12.73 -5.34
CA GLU A 147 -2.19 13.65 -5.47
C GLU A 147 -1.20 13.59 -4.31
N PRO A 148 -1.60 13.54 -3.03
CA PRO A 148 -0.66 13.24 -1.94
C PRO A 148 0.09 11.92 -2.11
N CYS A 149 -0.59 10.85 -2.54
CA CYS A 149 0.03 9.54 -2.80
C CYS A 149 1.03 9.60 -3.95
N ARG A 150 0.69 10.32 -5.02
CA ARG A 150 1.58 10.57 -6.18
C ARG A 150 2.83 11.33 -5.77
N THR A 151 2.65 12.40 -5.00
CA THR A 151 3.74 13.29 -4.57
C THR A 151 4.81 12.54 -3.80
N VAL A 152 4.42 11.77 -2.79
CA VAL A 152 5.35 10.97 -1.98
C VAL A 152 6.18 10.02 -2.86
N LEU A 153 5.55 9.36 -3.82
CA LEU A 153 6.23 8.42 -4.72
C LEU A 153 7.18 9.13 -5.70
N VAL A 154 6.73 10.23 -6.32
CA VAL A 154 7.53 11.01 -7.28
C VAL A 154 8.76 11.61 -6.61
N ASP A 155 8.60 12.19 -5.43
CA ASP A 155 9.69 12.81 -4.68
C ASP A 155 10.74 11.79 -4.24
N PHE A 156 10.33 10.59 -3.83
CA PHE A 156 11.24 9.51 -3.53
C PHE A 156 12.10 9.14 -4.74
N PHE A 157 11.48 8.86 -5.90
CA PHE A 157 12.24 8.48 -7.08
C PHE A 157 13.10 9.62 -7.65
N ARG A 158 12.70 10.89 -7.45
CA ARG A 158 13.54 12.05 -7.79
C ARG A 158 14.81 12.08 -6.95
N ARG A 159 14.68 11.89 -5.63
CA ARG A 159 15.84 11.81 -4.72
C ARG A 159 16.76 10.65 -5.07
N ARG A 160 16.22 9.45 -5.29
CA ARG A 160 16.99 8.25 -5.64
C ARG A 160 17.77 8.42 -6.96
N ARG A 161 17.22 9.14 -7.95
CA ARG A 161 17.96 9.46 -9.18
C ARG A 161 19.11 10.44 -8.91
N ALA A 162 18.87 11.51 -8.18
CA ALA A 162 19.91 12.49 -7.84
C ALA A 162 21.08 11.85 -7.06
N GLU A 163 20.80 10.97 -6.12
CA GLU A 163 21.83 10.23 -5.36
C GLU A 163 22.68 9.33 -6.28
N LYS A 164 22.04 8.62 -7.22
CA LYS A 164 22.76 7.78 -8.20
C LYS A 164 23.63 8.60 -9.15
N ASP A 165 23.17 9.76 -9.59
CA ASP A 165 23.92 10.63 -10.49
C ASP A 165 25.14 11.23 -9.76
N THR A 166 24.98 11.62 -8.50
CA THR A 166 26.10 12.11 -7.66
C THR A 166 27.14 11.00 -7.42
N ALA A 167 26.70 9.77 -7.11
CA ALA A 167 27.61 8.65 -6.91
C ALA A 167 28.43 8.32 -8.17
N LYS A 168 27.82 8.36 -9.35
CA LYS A 168 28.51 8.14 -10.63
C LYS A 168 29.56 9.22 -10.92
N LEU A 169 29.28 10.49 -10.61
CA LEU A 169 30.24 11.57 -10.77
C LEU A 169 31.48 11.36 -9.88
N MET A 170 31.27 10.99 -8.60
CA MET A 170 32.38 10.72 -7.67
C MET A 170 33.24 9.51 -8.10
N GLU A 171 32.62 8.48 -8.69
CA GLU A 171 33.37 7.33 -9.22
C GLU A 171 34.18 7.66 -10.48
N SER A 172 33.71 8.58 -11.34
CA SER A 172 34.44 9.02 -12.52
C SER A 172 35.66 9.85 -12.15
N ASP A 173 35.51 10.80 -11.22
CA ASP A 173 36.61 11.65 -10.75
C ASP A 173 37.73 10.86 -10.08
N ASN A 174 37.38 9.79 -9.38
CA ASN A 174 38.38 8.91 -8.71
C ASN A 174 39.15 8.03 -9.69
N LYS A 175 38.60 7.75 -10.88
CA LYS A 175 39.28 6.97 -11.94
C LYS A 175 40.23 7.80 -12.79
N GLU A 176 40.07 9.11 -12.86
CA GLU A 176 40.95 10.04 -13.61
C GLU A 176 42.20 10.40 -12.79
N HIS A 177 42.23 10.13 -11.48
CA HIS A 177 43.36 10.46 -10.60
C HIS A 177 44.17 9.23 -10.16
N THR A 178 43.99 8.07 -10.80
CA THR A 178 44.74 6.82 -10.58
C THR A 178 45.47 6.40 -11.85
#